data_d1c5077475f9f4896750299a75d5aed1
#
_entry.id   d1c5077475f9f4896750299a75d5aed1
#
_cell.length_a   1.000
_cell.length_b   1.000
_cell.length_c   1.000
_cell.angle_alpha   90.00
_cell.angle_beta   90.00
_cell.angle_gamma   90.00
#
_symmetry.space_group_name_H-M   'P 1'
#
loop_
_entity.id
_entity.type
_entity.pdbx_description
1 polymer ?
#
loop_
_entity_poly.entity_id
_entity_poly.type
_entity_poly.pdbx_seq_one_letter_code
_entity_poly.pdbx_strand_id
1 'polypeptide(L)'
;MKIAVIAMGKIGLPLAVQFAEKGHDVIGVDVQQRVVDEINKGNEPFPGEAFLDEKLKKLVPAGKLRATTDYAEAVPQADAIVLVVPLFVNDETWEPDFDWMDAATKSLAAHLTPDTVISYETTLPVGTTRNRWKPMIEEILSLI
;
A
#
# COMPACT_ATOMS: atom_id res chain seq x y z
N MET A 1 16.32 0.00 -1.32
CA MET A 1 15.21 -0.84 -1.82
C MET A 1 14.14 0.05 -2.40
N LYS A 2 13.39 -0.48 -3.35
CA LYS A 2 12.14 0.13 -3.84
C LYS A 2 10.97 -0.52 -3.09
N ILE A 3 10.13 0.30 -2.47
CA ILE A 3 9.01 -0.17 -1.63
C ILE A 3 7.72 0.41 -2.19
N ALA A 4 6.73 -0.43 -2.43
CA ALA A 4 5.36 0.00 -2.71
C ALA A 4 4.52 -0.08 -1.44
N VAL A 5 3.79 0.98 -1.11
CA VAL A 5 2.85 1.01 0.02
C VAL A 5 1.44 1.14 -0.53
N ILE A 6 0.61 0.16 -0.27
CA ILE A 6 -0.77 0.10 -0.79
C ILE A 6 -1.75 0.61 0.27
N ALA A 7 -2.52 1.61 -0.08
CA ALA A 7 -3.36 2.47 0.75
C ALA A 7 -2.56 3.54 1.51
N MET A 8 -2.71 4.79 1.08
CA MET A 8 -1.98 5.94 1.60
C MET A 8 -2.83 6.78 2.57
N GLY A 9 -3.56 6.08 3.43
CA GLY A 9 -4.34 6.68 4.50
C GLY A 9 -3.51 7.03 5.73
N LYS A 10 -4.17 7.12 6.89
CA LYS A 10 -3.57 7.51 8.18
C LYS A 10 -2.49 6.55 8.70
N ILE A 11 -2.44 5.32 8.22
CA ILE A 11 -1.40 4.35 8.55
C ILE A 11 -0.36 4.27 7.44
N GLY A 12 -0.80 4.12 6.19
CA GLY A 12 0.10 3.89 5.05
C GLY A 12 1.02 5.06 4.74
N LEU A 13 0.50 6.28 4.75
CA LEU A 13 1.30 7.46 4.45
C LEU A 13 2.42 7.72 5.48
N PRO A 14 2.17 7.70 6.80
CA PRO A 14 3.25 7.80 7.79
C PRO A 14 4.29 6.69 7.66
N LEU A 15 3.87 5.46 7.37
CA LEU A 15 4.77 4.33 7.15
C LEU A 15 5.64 4.53 5.90
N ALA A 16 5.04 4.96 4.79
CA ALA A 16 5.76 5.30 3.56
C ALA A 16 6.81 6.39 3.78
N VAL A 17 6.46 7.43 4.54
CA VAL A 17 7.38 8.50 4.94
C VAL A 17 8.54 7.95 5.76
N GLN A 18 8.30 7.06 6.71
CA GLN A 18 9.37 6.45 7.51
C GLN A 18 10.35 5.65 6.64
N PHE A 19 9.86 4.87 5.68
CA PHE A 19 10.73 4.16 4.74
C PHE A 19 11.56 5.13 3.88
N ALA A 20 10.94 6.19 3.38
CA ALA A 20 11.62 7.19 2.58
C ALA A 20 12.70 7.95 3.38
N GLU A 21 12.45 8.27 4.64
CA GLU A 21 13.43 8.89 5.56
C GLU A 21 14.64 7.97 5.81
N LYS A 22 14.45 6.65 5.74
CA LYS A 22 15.53 5.66 5.87
C LYS A 22 16.30 5.45 4.57
N GLY A 23 16.01 6.23 3.53
CA GLY A 23 16.74 6.23 2.25
C GLY A 23 16.17 5.29 1.19
N HIS A 24 15.03 4.67 1.43
CA HIS A 24 14.35 3.85 0.43
C HIS A 24 13.62 4.72 -0.59
N ASP A 25 13.43 4.20 -1.80
CA ASP A 25 12.61 4.83 -2.83
C ASP A 25 11.18 4.25 -2.71
N VAL A 26 10.22 5.10 -2.41
CA VAL A 26 8.87 4.66 -2.04
C VAL A 26 7.84 5.16 -3.05
N ILE A 27 6.95 4.24 -3.48
CA ILE A 27 5.78 4.56 -4.29
C ILE A 27 4.55 4.16 -3.49
N GLY A 28 3.72 5.15 -3.16
CA GLY A 28 2.40 4.90 -2.58
C GLY A 28 1.36 4.63 -3.67
N VAL A 29 0.46 3.68 -3.41
CA VAL A 29 -0.70 3.42 -4.26
C VAL A 29 -1.97 3.73 -3.46
N ASP A 30 -2.84 4.56 -4.00
CA ASP A 30 -4.15 4.83 -3.41
C ASP A 30 -5.22 4.93 -4.51
N VAL A 31 -6.42 4.44 -4.23
CA VAL A 31 -7.54 4.48 -5.20
C VAL A 31 -8.12 5.89 -5.38
N GLN A 32 -7.86 6.79 -4.43
CA GLN A 32 -8.36 8.15 -4.46
C GLN A 32 -7.37 9.10 -5.13
N GLN A 33 -7.70 9.59 -6.32
CA GLN A 33 -6.86 10.55 -7.05
C GLN A 33 -6.52 11.79 -6.21
N ARG A 34 -7.47 12.30 -5.41
CA ARG A 34 -7.23 13.44 -4.51
C ARG A 34 -6.07 13.19 -3.55
N VAL A 35 -6.00 11.99 -2.97
CA VAL A 35 -4.92 11.61 -2.05
C VAL A 35 -3.59 11.59 -2.76
N VAL A 36 -3.54 10.98 -3.94
CA VAL A 36 -2.35 10.94 -4.81
C VAL A 36 -1.87 12.35 -5.18
N ASP A 37 -2.78 13.21 -5.60
CA ASP A 37 -2.46 14.58 -6.01
C ASP A 37 -1.89 15.41 -4.85
N GLU A 38 -2.47 15.32 -3.66
CA GLU A 38 -1.97 16.04 -2.49
C GLU A 38 -0.58 15.54 -2.06
N ILE A 39 -0.38 14.24 -2.00
CA ILE A 39 0.95 13.67 -1.68
C ILE A 39 2.00 14.15 -2.69
N ASN A 40 1.71 14.10 -3.99
CA ASN A 40 2.65 14.48 -5.04
C ASN A 40 2.95 16.00 -5.04
N LYS A 41 2.08 16.82 -4.46
CA LYS A 41 2.35 18.24 -4.19
C LYS A 41 3.19 18.46 -2.91
N GLY A 42 3.44 17.42 -2.13
CA GLY A 42 4.10 17.51 -0.84
C GLY A 42 3.17 17.96 0.29
N ASN A 43 1.87 17.78 0.13
CA ASN A 43 0.86 18.13 1.13
C ASN A 43 0.32 16.88 1.84
N GLU A 44 0.00 17.03 3.12
CA GLU A 44 -0.68 16.00 3.90
C GLU A 44 -2.17 15.95 3.53
N PRO A 45 -2.69 14.82 2.98
CA PRO A 45 -4.11 14.70 2.59
C PRO A 45 -5.06 14.53 3.77
N PHE A 46 -4.54 14.10 4.94
CA PHE A 46 -5.29 13.86 6.17
C PHE A 46 -4.55 14.49 7.34
N PRO A 47 -4.84 15.75 7.71
CA PRO A 47 -4.12 16.47 8.76
C PRO A 47 -4.29 15.79 10.13
N GLY A 48 -3.25 15.90 10.96
CA GLY A 48 -3.27 15.41 12.34
C GLY A 48 -2.01 14.65 12.78
N GLU A 49 -1.14 14.27 11.86
CA GLU A 49 0.13 13.62 12.18
C GLU A 49 1.25 14.66 12.35
N ALA A 50 1.93 14.60 13.49
CA ALA A 50 3.02 15.53 13.78
C ALA A 50 4.14 15.44 12.74
N PHE A 51 4.58 16.58 12.21
CA PHE A 51 5.70 16.72 11.27
C PHE A 51 5.52 16.03 9.89
N LEU A 52 4.38 15.42 9.60
CA LEU A 52 4.17 14.70 8.35
C LEU A 52 4.23 15.64 7.14
N ASP A 53 3.58 16.80 7.22
CA ASP A 53 3.58 17.83 6.17
C ASP A 53 5.01 18.33 5.85
N GLU A 54 5.82 18.58 6.87
CA GLU A 54 7.21 19.01 6.71
C GLU A 54 8.06 17.93 6.01
N LYS A 55 7.85 16.67 6.39
CA LYS A 55 8.56 15.53 5.80
C LYS A 55 8.18 15.32 4.34
N LEU A 56 6.91 15.44 3.99
CA LEU A 56 6.43 15.35 2.61
C LEU A 56 7.05 16.45 1.73
N LYS A 57 7.10 17.69 2.20
CA LYS A 57 7.73 18.80 1.50
C LYS A 57 9.22 18.59 1.24
N LYS A 58 9.88 17.76 2.02
CA LYS A 58 11.28 17.38 1.83
C LYS A 58 11.45 16.17 0.93
N LEU A 59 10.68 15.10 1.16
CA LEU A 59 10.88 13.80 0.53
C LEU A 59 10.34 13.74 -0.89
N VAL A 60 9.22 14.41 -1.17
CA VAL A 60 8.60 14.40 -2.49
C VAL A 60 9.46 15.12 -3.53
N PRO A 61 9.91 16.37 -3.31
CA PRO A 61 10.82 17.05 -4.25
C PRO A 61 12.15 16.33 -4.41
N ALA A 62 12.62 15.62 -3.38
CA ALA A 62 13.84 14.81 -3.43
C ALA A 62 13.68 13.51 -4.24
N GLY A 63 12.48 13.19 -4.74
CA GLY A 63 12.19 11.97 -5.48
C GLY A 63 12.18 10.69 -4.64
N LYS A 64 12.13 10.81 -3.30
CA LYS A 64 12.15 9.66 -2.39
C LYS A 64 10.76 9.08 -2.10
N LEU A 65 9.72 9.87 -2.30
CA LEU A 65 8.32 9.47 -2.14
C LEU A 65 7.49 10.08 -3.27
N ARG A 66 6.66 9.26 -3.89
CA ARG A 66 5.61 9.67 -4.82
C ARG A 66 4.40 8.75 -4.67
N ALA A 67 3.28 9.14 -5.22
CA ALA A 67 2.05 8.35 -5.20
C ALA A 67 1.45 8.21 -6.60
N THR A 68 0.71 7.14 -6.81
CA THR A 68 -0.02 6.83 -8.04
C THR A 68 -1.32 6.10 -7.73
N THR A 69 -2.26 6.09 -8.66
CA THR A 69 -3.43 5.21 -8.62
C THR A 69 -3.20 3.89 -9.37
N ASP A 70 -2.08 3.77 -10.07
CA ASP A 70 -1.78 2.65 -10.98
C ASP A 70 -0.85 1.61 -10.34
N TYR A 71 -1.38 0.42 -10.11
CA TYR A 71 -0.61 -0.74 -9.65
C TYR A 71 0.47 -1.18 -10.66
N ALA A 72 0.21 -1.04 -11.96
CA ALA A 72 1.17 -1.39 -13.01
C ALA A 72 2.43 -0.52 -12.98
N GLU A 73 2.31 0.70 -12.46
CA GLU A 73 3.45 1.60 -12.28
C GLU A 73 4.26 1.26 -11.03
N ALA A 74 3.60 0.89 -9.94
CA ALA A 74 4.24 0.72 -8.63
C ALA A 74 4.80 -0.70 -8.40
N VAL A 75 4.01 -1.72 -8.70
CA VAL A 75 4.26 -3.11 -8.29
C VAL A 75 5.46 -3.74 -9.01
N PRO A 76 5.63 -3.64 -10.35
CA PRO A 76 6.69 -4.37 -11.04
C PRO A 76 8.11 -3.97 -10.64
N GLN A 77 8.29 -2.79 -10.07
CA GLN A 77 9.59 -2.30 -9.66
C GLN A 77 9.88 -2.45 -8.16
N ALA A 78 8.91 -2.95 -7.39
CA ALA A 78 9.03 -3.04 -5.94
C ALA A 78 9.81 -4.30 -5.50
N ASP A 79 10.79 -4.12 -4.63
CA ASP A 79 11.45 -5.21 -3.91
C ASP A 79 10.53 -5.73 -2.77
N ALA A 80 9.76 -4.82 -2.18
CA ALA A 80 8.79 -5.12 -1.13
C ALA A 80 7.50 -4.33 -1.32
N ILE A 81 6.38 -4.97 -1.02
CA ILE A 81 5.05 -4.37 -1.06
C ILE A 81 4.44 -4.48 0.34
N VAL A 82 3.96 -3.36 0.86
CA VAL A 82 3.31 -3.28 2.17
C VAL A 82 1.85 -2.88 1.97
N LEU A 83 0.92 -3.75 2.39
CA LEU A 83 -0.52 -3.47 2.33
C LEU A 83 -1.01 -3.04 3.70
N VAL A 84 -1.61 -1.87 3.74
CA VAL A 84 -2.28 -1.31 4.92
C VAL A 84 -3.74 -0.96 4.60
N VAL A 85 -4.32 -1.70 3.67
CA VAL A 85 -5.75 -1.58 3.33
C VAL A 85 -6.57 -1.98 4.56
N PRO A 86 -7.55 -1.18 4.97
CA PRO A 86 -8.35 -1.48 6.15
C PRO A 86 -9.21 -2.72 5.96
N LEU A 87 -9.36 -3.51 7.03
CA LEU A 87 -10.32 -4.58 7.15
C LEU A 87 -11.46 -4.10 8.02
N PHE A 88 -12.68 -4.17 7.50
CA PHE A 88 -13.89 -3.86 8.26
C PHE A 88 -14.52 -5.14 8.82
N VAL A 89 -15.25 -4.99 9.90
CA VAL A 89 -16.03 -6.06 10.50
C VAL A 89 -17.49 -5.65 10.42
N ASN A 90 -18.35 -6.56 10.02
CA ASN A 90 -19.78 -6.34 10.03
C ASN A 90 -20.29 -6.24 11.48
N ASP A 91 -20.95 -5.15 11.83
CA ASP A 91 -21.39 -4.85 13.20
C ASP A 91 -22.46 -5.82 13.73
N GLU A 92 -23.18 -6.50 12.84
CA GLU A 92 -24.26 -7.43 13.21
C GLU A 92 -23.76 -8.87 13.29
N THR A 93 -22.95 -9.32 12.30
CA THR A 93 -22.49 -10.71 12.18
C THR A 93 -21.12 -10.95 12.78
N TRP A 94 -20.36 -9.89 13.06
CA TRP A 94 -18.96 -9.92 13.50
C TRP A 94 -18.01 -10.60 12.49
N GLU A 95 -18.46 -10.75 11.26
CA GLU A 95 -17.64 -11.31 10.20
C GLU A 95 -16.78 -10.25 9.53
N PRO A 96 -15.53 -10.59 9.17
CA PRO A 96 -14.65 -9.67 8.47
C PRO A 96 -15.10 -9.49 7.00
N ASP A 97 -15.10 -8.25 6.54
CA ASP A 97 -15.30 -7.90 5.14
C ASP A 97 -13.95 -7.80 4.44
N PHE A 98 -13.68 -8.75 3.56
CA PHE A 98 -12.42 -8.84 2.82
C PHE A 98 -12.43 -8.14 1.45
N ASP A 99 -13.51 -7.53 1.03
CA ASP A 99 -13.68 -7.05 -0.34
C ASP A 99 -12.57 -6.09 -0.78
N TRP A 100 -12.21 -5.14 0.06
CA TRP A 100 -11.14 -4.18 -0.25
C TRP A 100 -9.75 -4.81 -0.26
N MET A 101 -9.46 -5.69 0.67
CA MET A 101 -8.19 -6.41 0.75
C MET A 101 -8.04 -7.39 -0.43
N ASP A 102 -9.12 -8.09 -0.80
CA ASP A 102 -9.14 -8.98 -1.97
C ASP A 102 -8.92 -8.20 -3.27
N ALA A 103 -9.60 -7.06 -3.43
CA ALA A 103 -9.42 -6.20 -4.60
C ALA A 103 -7.97 -5.69 -4.72
N ALA A 104 -7.38 -5.23 -3.62
CA ALA A 104 -5.98 -4.80 -3.58
C ALA A 104 -5.03 -5.95 -3.89
N THR A 105 -5.25 -7.13 -3.30
CA THR A 105 -4.44 -8.33 -3.54
C THR A 105 -4.50 -8.78 -5.00
N LYS A 106 -5.68 -8.80 -5.61
CA LYS A 106 -5.84 -9.12 -7.04
C LYS A 106 -5.13 -8.11 -7.94
N SER A 107 -5.26 -6.83 -7.63
CA SER A 107 -4.63 -5.76 -8.41
C SER A 107 -3.11 -5.83 -8.35
N LEU A 108 -2.53 -6.08 -7.18
CA LEU A 108 -1.08 -6.22 -7.08
C LEU A 108 -0.58 -7.52 -7.73
N ALA A 109 -1.31 -8.64 -7.57
CA ALA A 109 -0.89 -9.94 -8.11
C ALA A 109 -0.78 -9.95 -9.63
N ALA A 110 -1.63 -9.18 -10.33
CA ALA A 110 -1.59 -9.04 -11.78
C ALA A 110 -0.29 -8.41 -12.31
N HIS A 111 0.49 -7.75 -11.47
CA HIS A 111 1.71 -7.04 -11.84
C HIS A 111 2.94 -7.50 -11.04
N LEU A 112 2.79 -8.56 -10.25
CA LEU A 112 3.84 -9.03 -9.36
C LEU A 112 5.03 -9.62 -10.14
N THR A 113 6.23 -9.33 -9.67
CA THR A 113 7.46 -9.91 -10.21
C THR A 113 8.05 -10.95 -9.24
N PRO A 114 8.87 -11.89 -9.73
CA PRO A 114 9.55 -12.85 -8.85
C PRO A 114 10.37 -12.17 -7.76
N ASP A 115 10.51 -12.83 -6.62
CA ASP A 115 11.31 -12.41 -5.47
C ASP A 115 10.80 -11.16 -4.73
N THR A 116 9.60 -10.65 -5.05
CA THR A 116 8.97 -9.56 -4.31
C THR A 116 8.42 -10.07 -2.98
N VAL A 117 8.75 -9.38 -1.89
CA VAL A 117 8.17 -9.64 -0.56
C VAL A 117 6.85 -8.89 -0.43
N ILE A 118 5.81 -9.56 0.05
CA ILE A 118 4.50 -8.93 0.34
C ILE A 118 4.23 -9.02 1.84
N SER A 119 4.03 -7.88 2.47
CA SER A 119 3.69 -7.75 3.90
C SER A 119 2.27 -7.20 4.05
N TYR A 120 1.42 -7.94 4.76
CA TYR A 120 0.08 -7.49 5.14
C TYR A 120 0.14 -6.90 6.55
N GLU A 121 0.03 -5.59 6.67
CA GLU A 121 0.17 -4.82 7.92
C GLU A 121 -1.19 -4.41 8.49
N THR A 122 -2.18 -5.25 8.36
CA THR A 122 -3.53 -5.07 8.88
C THR A 122 -3.84 -6.17 9.90
N THR A 123 -4.57 -5.85 10.95
CA THR A 123 -5.06 -6.87 11.90
C THR A 123 -6.03 -7.82 11.19
N LEU A 124 -5.73 -9.11 11.22
CA LEU A 124 -6.39 -10.15 10.45
C LEU A 124 -6.75 -11.36 11.32
N PRO A 125 -7.81 -12.10 10.98
CA PRO A 125 -8.04 -13.42 11.53
C PRO A 125 -6.82 -14.33 11.27
N VAL A 126 -6.50 -15.19 12.22
CA VAL A 126 -5.35 -16.10 12.13
C VAL A 126 -5.46 -16.99 10.89
N GLY A 127 -4.39 -17.05 10.11
CA GLY A 127 -4.30 -17.88 8.90
C GLY A 127 -4.81 -17.20 7.61
N THR A 128 -5.35 -15.98 7.66
CA THR A 128 -5.90 -15.30 6.48
C THR A 128 -4.89 -15.20 5.34
N THR A 129 -3.68 -14.74 5.60
CA THR A 129 -2.66 -14.58 4.55
C THR A 129 -2.34 -15.93 3.87
N ARG A 130 -2.17 -17.00 4.67
CA ARG A 130 -1.86 -18.33 4.15
C ARG A 130 -3.01 -18.97 3.40
N ASN A 131 -4.24 -18.86 3.93
CA ASN A 131 -5.37 -19.65 3.47
C ASN A 131 -6.24 -18.92 2.44
N ARG A 132 -6.13 -17.60 2.35
CA ARG A 132 -6.92 -16.77 1.43
C ARG A 132 -6.05 -16.11 0.35
N TRP A 133 -5.09 -15.29 0.72
CA TRP A 133 -4.38 -14.48 -0.27
C TRP A 133 -3.21 -15.19 -0.95
N LYS A 134 -2.50 -16.06 -0.25
CA LYS A 134 -1.47 -16.88 -0.91
C LYS A 134 -2.04 -17.66 -2.09
N PRO A 135 -3.09 -18.50 -1.95
CA PRO A 135 -3.67 -19.22 -3.07
C PRO A 135 -4.25 -18.28 -4.15
N MET A 136 -4.86 -17.16 -3.76
CA MET A 136 -5.35 -16.16 -4.72
C MET A 136 -4.23 -15.59 -5.60
N ILE A 137 -3.08 -15.27 -5.02
CA ILE A 137 -1.91 -14.78 -5.75
C ILE A 137 -1.36 -15.88 -6.66
N GLU A 138 -1.21 -17.10 -6.16
CA GLU A 138 -0.70 -18.24 -6.93
C GLU A 138 -1.60 -18.57 -8.13
N GLU A 139 -2.92 -18.50 -7.97
CA GLU A 139 -3.87 -18.67 -9.06
C GLU A 139 -3.69 -17.61 -10.15
N ILE A 140 -3.62 -16.32 -9.77
CA ILE A 140 -3.44 -15.22 -10.74
C ILE A 140 -2.11 -15.37 -11.48
N LEU A 141 -1.02 -15.66 -10.77
CA LEU A 141 0.30 -15.85 -11.37
C LEU A 141 0.35 -17.06 -12.31
N SER A 142 -0.46 -18.06 -12.11
CA SER A 142 -0.55 -19.23 -13.00
C SER A 142 -1.24 -18.94 -14.34
N LEU A 143 -1.96 -17.81 -14.45
CA LEU A 143 -2.68 -17.39 -15.65
C LEU A 143 -1.87 -16.43 -16.55
N ILE A 144 -0.72 -15.98 -16.08
CA ILE A 144 0.19 -15.05 -16.79
C ILE A 144 1.34 -15.85 -17.42
#